data_c9e808ef9f9102f93786379c7705c084
#
_entry.id   c9e808ef9f9102f93786379c7705c084
#
_cell.length_a   1.000
_cell.length_b   1.000
_cell.length_c   1.000
_cell.angle_alpha   90.00
_cell.angle_beta   90.00
_cell.angle_gamma   90.00
#
_symmetry.space_group_name_H-M   'P 1'
#
loop_
_entity.id
_entity.type
_entity.pdbx_description
1 polymer ?
#
loop_
_entity_poly.entity_id
_entity_poly.type
_entity_poly.pdbx_seq_one_letter_code
_entity_poly.pdbx_strand_id
1 'polypeptide(L)'
;MNTIRYTWLILSLFILSSFISDFSIINKEKNELINLFNGIDLSGWTIHGTEKWYVENGELVCENGPDNQYGYLSTTEYYDDFILTLEFKQESNGNSGVFFRSTLEGVIINGWQVEIAPPGLFTGGIYESYGREWLIKPNPKDENLNIGDWNSLKIMVDGDLVKTWLNGVEMIRLEDKLIGEGKGAIALQIHEGDDVKVRWRNIKLQKL
;
A
#
# COMPACT_ATOMS: atom_id res chain seq x y z
N MET A 1 -59.73 -16.54 -20.16
CA MET A 1 -58.40 -16.94 -20.68
C MET A 1 -57.43 -15.74 -20.71
N ASN A 2 -57.26 -15.02 -19.59
CA ASN A 2 -56.41 -13.80 -19.58
C ASN A 2 -55.62 -13.55 -18.25
N THR A 3 -55.42 -14.62 -17.45
CA THR A 3 -54.80 -14.47 -16.11
C THR A 3 -53.34 -14.97 -16.02
N ILE A 4 -52.79 -15.56 -17.07
CA ILE A 4 -51.44 -16.15 -17.03
C ILE A 4 -50.32 -15.23 -17.49
N ARG A 5 -50.64 -14.12 -18.16
CA ARG A 5 -49.64 -13.21 -18.75
C ARG A 5 -49.02 -12.21 -17.76
N TYR A 6 -49.63 -11.94 -16.60
CA TYR A 6 -49.14 -10.95 -15.65
C TYR A 6 -48.15 -11.50 -14.61
N THR A 7 -48.18 -12.78 -14.33
CA THR A 7 -47.27 -13.39 -13.35
C THR A 7 -45.83 -13.48 -13.84
N TRP A 8 -45.59 -13.61 -15.12
CA TRP A 8 -44.22 -13.66 -15.68
C TRP A 8 -43.54 -12.32 -15.75
N LEU A 9 -44.30 -11.23 -15.93
CA LEU A 9 -43.75 -9.88 -15.97
C LEU A 9 -43.29 -9.38 -14.58
N ILE A 10 -44.00 -9.80 -13.52
CA ILE A 10 -43.64 -9.43 -12.14
C ILE A 10 -42.40 -10.20 -11.69
N LEU A 11 -42.26 -11.49 -12.07
CA LEU A 11 -41.10 -12.28 -11.73
C LEU A 11 -39.83 -11.80 -12.43
N SER A 12 -39.92 -11.33 -13.67
CA SER A 12 -38.79 -10.79 -14.41
C SER A 12 -38.33 -9.43 -13.87
N LEU A 13 -39.22 -8.61 -13.33
CA LEU A 13 -38.89 -7.34 -12.69
C LEU A 13 -38.20 -7.53 -11.34
N PHE A 14 -38.56 -8.55 -10.56
CA PHE A 14 -37.90 -8.87 -9.30
C PHE A 14 -36.49 -9.42 -9.51
N ILE A 15 -36.28 -10.26 -10.53
CA ILE A 15 -34.94 -10.78 -10.85
C ILE A 15 -34.03 -9.66 -11.37
N LEU A 16 -34.54 -8.74 -12.18
CA LEU A 16 -33.77 -7.61 -12.70
C LEU A 16 -33.39 -6.62 -11.59
N SER A 17 -34.26 -6.39 -10.60
CA SER A 17 -33.98 -5.49 -9.47
C SER A 17 -32.92 -6.07 -8.52
N SER A 18 -32.89 -7.38 -8.31
CA SER A 18 -31.84 -8.02 -7.50
C SER A 18 -30.48 -7.94 -8.18
N PHE A 19 -30.38 -8.18 -9.48
CA PHE A 19 -29.13 -8.04 -10.24
C PHE A 19 -28.60 -6.59 -10.25
N ILE A 20 -29.47 -5.60 -10.33
CA ILE A 20 -29.07 -4.17 -10.31
C ILE A 20 -28.58 -3.79 -8.90
N SER A 21 -29.23 -4.27 -7.83
CA SER A 21 -28.78 -4.00 -6.45
C SER A 21 -27.43 -4.64 -6.16
N ASP A 22 -27.22 -5.88 -6.55
CA ASP A 22 -25.97 -6.61 -6.34
C ASP A 22 -24.83 -5.96 -7.14
N PHE A 23 -25.07 -5.55 -8.38
CA PHE A 23 -24.09 -4.85 -9.20
C PHE A 23 -23.72 -3.48 -8.65
N SER A 24 -24.68 -2.76 -8.06
CA SER A 24 -24.42 -1.46 -7.43
C SER A 24 -23.65 -1.59 -6.11
N ILE A 25 -23.89 -2.65 -5.35
CA ILE A 25 -23.13 -2.94 -4.11
C ILE A 25 -21.69 -3.32 -4.45
N ILE A 26 -21.48 -4.22 -5.40
CA ILE A 26 -20.15 -4.65 -5.86
C ILE A 26 -19.32 -3.46 -6.37
N ASN A 27 -19.92 -2.57 -7.17
CA ASN A 27 -19.25 -1.37 -7.65
C ASN A 27 -18.96 -0.35 -6.54
N LYS A 28 -19.79 -0.31 -5.49
CA LYS A 28 -19.56 0.58 -4.35
C LYS A 28 -18.39 0.08 -3.49
N GLU A 29 -18.26 -1.21 -3.28
CA GLU A 29 -17.11 -1.80 -2.56
C GLU A 29 -15.79 -1.64 -3.34
N LYS A 30 -15.81 -1.79 -4.67
CA LYS A 30 -14.63 -1.61 -5.53
C LYS A 30 -14.08 -0.19 -5.57
N ASN A 31 -14.88 0.83 -5.25
CA ASN A 31 -14.46 2.24 -5.33
C ASN A 31 -14.39 2.91 -3.95
N GLU A 32 -14.45 2.13 -2.87
CA GLU A 32 -14.37 2.68 -1.53
C GLU A 32 -12.97 3.22 -1.25
N LEU A 33 -12.90 4.49 -0.85
CA LEU A 33 -11.66 5.11 -0.37
C LEU A 33 -11.54 4.89 1.13
N ILE A 34 -10.54 4.10 1.52
CA ILE A 34 -10.25 3.73 2.89
C ILE A 34 -9.11 4.61 3.41
N ASN A 35 -9.33 5.29 4.54
CA ASN A 35 -8.24 5.93 5.26
C ASN A 35 -7.54 4.87 6.11
N LEU A 36 -6.34 4.46 5.74
CA LEU A 36 -5.56 3.48 6.50
C LEU A 36 -4.94 4.07 7.77
N PHE A 37 -4.74 5.38 7.82
CA PHE A 37 -4.21 6.08 8.99
C PHE A 37 -5.15 7.22 9.38
N ASN A 38 -5.58 7.21 10.65
CA ASN A 38 -6.58 8.14 11.18
C ASN A 38 -5.99 9.47 11.71
N GLY A 39 -4.65 9.59 11.81
CA GLY A 39 -3.95 10.76 12.36
C GLY A 39 -3.99 10.86 13.89
N ILE A 40 -4.51 9.86 14.59
CA ILE A 40 -4.72 9.91 16.06
C ILE A 40 -3.93 8.81 16.76
N ASP A 41 -3.99 7.58 16.25
CA ASP A 41 -3.38 6.40 16.84
C ASP A 41 -3.03 5.34 15.77
N LEU A 42 -2.54 4.18 16.21
CA LEU A 42 -2.19 3.06 15.37
C LEU A 42 -3.32 2.02 15.22
N SER A 43 -4.57 2.41 15.41
CA SER A 43 -5.71 1.51 15.17
C SER A 43 -5.72 1.00 13.73
N GLY A 44 -5.86 -0.33 13.57
CA GLY A 44 -5.78 -1.00 12.27
C GLY A 44 -4.35 -1.37 11.82
N TRP A 45 -3.36 -1.14 12.70
CA TRP A 45 -1.97 -1.46 12.45
C TRP A 45 -1.37 -2.36 13.54
N THR A 46 -0.35 -3.14 13.17
CA THR A 46 0.43 -4.00 14.07
C THR A 46 1.91 -3.67 13.94
N ILE A 47 2.58 -3.46 15.08
CA ILE A 47 4.04 -3.21 15.15
C ILE A 47 4.78 -4.56 15.16
N HIS A 48 5.85 -4.64 14.38
CA HIS A 48 6.78 -5.76 14.32
C HIS A 48 8.21 -5.23 14.51
N GLY A 49 8.92 -5.75 15.51
CA GLY A 49 10.25 -5.27 15.90
C GLY A 49 10.22 -4.37 17.14
N THR A 50 11.36 -3.73 17.40
CA THR A 50 11.57 -2.87 18.56
C THR A 50 11.59 -1.38 18.21
N GLU A 51 11.47 -1.07 16.92
CA GLU A 51 11.48 0.27 16.37
C GLU A 51 10.27 1.07 16.86
N LYS A 52 10.46 2.37 16.93
CA LYS A 52 9.44 3.26 17.47
C LYS A 52 8.48 3.69 16.38
N TRP A 53 7.20 3.42 16.61
CA TRP A 53 6.09 3.88 15.80
C TRP A 53 5.12 4.66 16.68
N TYR A 54 4.88 5.92 16.36
CA TYR A 54 4.00 6.79 17.16
C TYR A 54 3.36 7.87 16.30
N VAL A 55 2.35 8.54 16.88
CA VAL A 55 1.68 9.65 16.22
C VAL A 55 2.12 10.97 16.88
N GLU A 56 2.53 11.91 16.06
CA GLU A 56 2.92 13.26 16.47
C GLU A 56 2.32 14.29 15.52
N ASN A 57 1.53 15.22 16.04
CA ASN A 57 0.89 16.30 15.27
C ASN A 57 0.03 15.81 14.09
N GLY A 58 -0.63 14.64 14.23
CA GLY A 58 -1.44 14.03 13.17
C GLY A 58 -0.63 13.27 12.11
N GLU A 59 0.68 13.14 12.29
CA GLU A 59 1.59 12.40 11.43
C GLU A 59 2.02 11.11 12.10
N LEU A 60 2.14 10.03 11.34
CA LEU A 60 2.77 8.80 11.76
C LEU A 60 4.28 8.96 11.65
N VAL A 61 5.00 8.64 12.71
CA VAL A 61 6.46 8.75 12.78
C VAL A 61 7.04 7.38 13.03
N CYS A 62 8.09 7.04 12.30
CA CYS A 62 8.95 5.92 12.64
C CYS A 62 10.40 6.38 12.83
N GLU A 63 11.07 5.82 13.82
CA GLU A 63 12.49 6.02 14.11
C GLU A 63 13.10 4.78 14.75
N ASN A 64 14.42 4.67 14.67
CA ASN A 64 15.14 3.52 15.20
C ASN A 64 14.74 3.17 16.63
N GLY A 65 14.63 1.89 16.88
CA GLY A 65 14.50 1.30 18.19
C GLY A 65 15.87 1.05 18.86
N PRO A 66 15.84 0.36 20.00
CA PRO A 66 17.07 0.15 20.77
C PRO A 66 18.06 -0.84 20.15
N ASP A 67 17.62 -1.69 19.23
CA ASP A 67 18.45 -2.69 18.58
C ASP A 67 18.93 -2.31 17.18
N ASN A 68 18.41 -1.19 16.63
CA ASN A 68 18.74 -0.66 15.30
C ASN A 68 18.57 -1.69 14.17
N GLN A 69 17.62 -2.61 14.33
CA GLN A 69 17.30 -3.64 13.34
C GLN A 69 16.19 -3.20 12.41
N TYR A 70 15.70 -4.11 11.56
CA TYR A 70 14.51 -3.87 10.77
C TYR A 70 13.26 -3.85 11.64
N GLY A 71 12.34 -2.96 11.33
CA GLY A 71 11.02 -2.95 11.92
C GLY A 71 9.93 -2.61 10.90
N TYR A 72 8.72 -3.04 11.21
CA TYR A 72 7.59 -2.86 10.31
C TYR A 72 6.34 -2.45 11.08
N LEU A 73 5.50 -1.69 10.39
CA LEU A 73 4.13 -1.40 10.80
C LEU A 73 3.20 -1.93 9.72
N SER A 74 2.49 -3.03 9.97
CA SER A 74 1.62 -3.66 8.99
C SER A 74 0.15 -3.39 9.25
N THR A 75 -0.65 -3.31 8.20
CA THR A 75 -2.12 -3.32 8.32
C THR A 75 -2.61 -4.64 8.90
N THR A 76 -3.68 -4.60 9.71
CA THR A 76 -4.35 -5.81 10.19
C THR A 76 -5.17 -6.50 9.11
N GLU A 77 -5.60 -5.74 8.11
CA GLU A 77 -6.35 -6.22 6.96
C GLU A 77 -5.44 -6.50 5.76
N TYR A 78 -5.86 -7.41 4.88
CA TYR A 78 -5.17 -7.78 3.66
C TYR A 78 -5.84 -7.15 2.44
N TYR A 79 -5.02 -6.78 1.45
CA TYR A 79 -5.48 -6.11 0.25
C TYR A 79 -4.89 -6.80 -0.99
N ASP A 80 -5.75 -7.12 -1.95
CA ASP A 80 -5.37 -7.78 -3.21
C ASP A 80 -5.04 -6.73 -4.28
N ASP A 81 -6.08 -6.16 -4.92
CA ASP A 81 -5.94 -5.14 -5.95
C ASP A 81 -6.33 -3.77 -5.40
N PHE A 82 -5.46 -2.80 -5.58
CA PHE A 82 -5.66 -1.48 -4.98
C PHE A 82 -4.84 -0.37 -5.64
N ILE A 83 -5.26 0.87 -5.36
CA ILE A 83 -4.44 2.06 -5.47
C ILE A 83 -4.18 2.57 -4.06
N LEU A 84 -2.92 2.58 -3.64
CA LEU A 84 -2.46 3.20 -2.41
C LEU A 84 -1.86 4.57 -2.72
N THR A 85 -2.26 5.58 -1.97
CA THR A 85 -1.66 6.91 -1.99
C THR A 85 -1.23 7.29 -0.59
N LEU A 86 -0.06 7.87 -0.46
CA LEU A 86 0.47 8.36 0.81
C LEU A 86 1.45 9.50 0.59
N GLU A 87 1.77 10.19 1.66
CA GLU A 87 2.88 11.15 1.69
C GLU A 87 3.91 10.70 2.71
N PHE A 88 5.19 10.83 2.36
CA PHE A 88 6.30 10.55 3.25
C PHE A 88 7.31 11.70 3.27
N LYS A 89 8.04 11.82 4.38
CA LYS A 89 9.13 12.77 4.55
C LYS A 89 10.27 12.10 5.28
N GLN A 90 11.44 12.08 4.64
CA GLN A 90 12.67 11.56 5.22
C GLN A 90 13.33 12.68 6.03
N GLU A 91 13.45 12.51 7.37
CA GLU A 91 14.05 13.52 8.25
C GLU A 91 15.53 13.29 8.47
N SER A 92 15.98 12.09 8.71
CA SER A 92 17.39 11.70 8.73
C SER A 92 17.58 10.55 7.73
N ASN A 93 18.65 9.79 7.81
CA ASN A 93 18.89 8.67 6.90
C ASN A 93 17.59 7.88 6.66
N GLY A 94 16.78 8.30 5.73
CA GLY A 94 15.39 7.90 5.57
C GLY A 94 15.22 6.63 4.75
N ASN A 95 16.05 5.59 4.96
CA ASN A 95 15.86 4.31 4.30
C ASN A 95 14.64 3.59 4.86
N SER A 96 13.67 3.34 3.99
CA SER A 96 12.35 2.84 4.32
C SER A 96 11.73 2.14 3.12
N GLY A 97 10.44 1.85 3.17
CA GLY A 97 9.72 1.24 2.07
C GLY A 97 8.25 0.97 2.40
N VAL A 98 7.50 0.67 1.36
CA VAL A 98 6.11 0.26 1.46
C VAL A 98 5.97 -1.14 0.88
N PHE A 99 5.77 -2.11 1.75
CA PHE A 99 5.48 -3.49 1.34
C PHE A 99 4.02 -3.64 0.98
N PHE A 100 3.75 -4.52 0.04
CA PHE A 100 2.40 -4.91 -0.36
C PHE A 100 2.32 -6.41 -0.60
N ARG A 101 1.11 -6.96 -0.43
CA ARG A 101 0.86 -8.42 -0.47
C ARG A 101 1.88 -9.18 0.38
N SER A 102 2.20 -8.62 1.55
CA SER A 102 3.26 -9.12 2.41
C SER A 102 2.73 -9.98 3.55
N THR A 103 3.59 -10.89 4.01
CA THR A 103 3.38 -11.70 5.22
C THR A 103 4.55 -11.50 6.16
N LEU A 104 4.27 -11.46 7.46
CA LEU A 104 5.28 -11.21 8.49
C LEU A 104 5.27 -12.33 9.53
N GLU A 105 6.47 -12.74 9.91
CA GLU A 105 6.74 -13.60 11.07
C GLU A 105 7.83 -12.93 11.91
N GLY A 106 7.44 -12.29 13.02
CA GLY A 106 8.32 -11.36 13.74
C GLY A 106 8.76 -10.21 12.85
N VAL A 107 10.05 -10.05 12.62
CA VAL A 107 10.64 -9.06 11.70
C VAL A 107 11.08 -9.65 10.34
N ILE A 108 10.69 -10.89 10.06
CA ILE A 108 10.90 -11.50 8.75
C ILE A 108 9.67 -11.17 7.89
N ILE A 109 9.87 -10.40 6.83
CA ILE A 109 8.82 -10.01 5.90
C ILE A 109 9.05 -10.63 4.53
N ASN A 110 8.06 -11.37 4.03
CA ASN A 110 8.02 -11.85 2.64
C ASN A 110 7.01 -11.01 1.87
N GLY A 111 7.30 -10.71 0.62
CA GLY A 111 6.47 -9.90 -0.26
C GLY A 111 7.28 -8.89 -1.06
N TRP A 112 6.61 -7.91 -1.61
CA TRP A 112 7.21 -6.95 -2.52
C TRP A 112 7.19 -5.55 -1.90
N GLN A 113 8.32 -4.87 -2.04
CA GLN A 113 8.54 -3.54 -1.50
C GLN A 113 8.62 -2.51 -2.63
N VAL A 114 7.88 -1.42 -2.49
CA VAL A 114 8.21 -0.17 -3.16
C VAL A 114 9.24 0.54 -2.31
N GLU A 115 10.43 0.71 -2.86
CA GLU A 115 11.57 1.30 -2.17
C GLU A 115 11.35 2.78 -1.86
N ILE A 116 11.75 3.21 -0.67
CA ILE A 116 11.92 4.61 -0.26
C ILE A 116 13.33 4.72 0.33
N ALA A 117 14.24 5.25 -0.44
CA ALA A 117 15.66 5.26 -0.10
C ALA A 117 16.23 6.68 -0.07
N PRO A 118 17.40 6.87 0.54
CA PRO A 118 18.18 8.08 0.38
C PRO A 118 18.46 8.41 -1.10
N PRO A 119 18.78 9.66 -1.43
CA PRO A 119 19.09 10.06 -2.80
C PRO A 119 20.16 9.17 -3.45
N GLY A 120 20.00 8.83 -4.73
CA GLY A 120 20.89 7.95 -5.47
C GLY A 120 20.51 6.46 -5.40
N LEU A 121 19.48 6.11 -4.63
CA LEU A 121 19.08 4.74 -4.35
C LEU A 121 17.60 4.49 -4.70
N PHE A 122 17.27 4.25 -5.88
CA PHE A 122 16.09 3.60 -6.51
C PHE A 122 14.70 3.80 -5.87
N THR A 123 14.39 4.94 -5.19
CA THR A 123 13.05 5.23 -4.67
C THR A 123 11.99 5.03 -5.77
N GLY A 124 10.94 4.26 -5.45
CA GLY A 124 9.88 3.88 -6.38
C GLY A 124 10.13 2.58 -7.14
N GLY A 125 11.30 1.94 -7.00
CA GLY A 125 11.59 0.61 -7.56
C GLY A 125 10.91 -0.51 -6.78
N ILE A 126 10.92 -1.73 -7.33
CA ILE A 126 10.35 -2.92 -6.69
C ILE A 126 11.44 -3.91 -6.30
N TYR A 127 11.44 -4.29 -5.04
CA TYR A 127 12.28 -5.30 -4.44
C TYR A 127 11.44 -6.45 -3.89
N GLU A 128 11.86 -7.69 -4.09
CA GLU A 128 11.24 -8.87 -3.50
C GLU A 128 12.07 -9.36 -2.32
N SER A 129 11.50 -9.25 -1.12
CA SER A 129 12.17 -9.64 0.13
C SER A 129 12.22 -11.17 0.26
N TYR A 130 13.40 -11.69 0.61
CA TYR A 130 13.69 -13.13 0.71
C TYR A 130 13.36 -13.93 -0.56
N GLY A 131 13.36 -13.27 -1.72
CA GLY A 131 13.06 -13.87 -3.00
C GLY A 131 14.09 -13.48 -4.06
N ARG A 132 13.61 -12.89 -5.17
CA ARG A 132 14.41 -12.53 -6.35
C ARG A 132 15.17 -11.20 -6.24
N GLU A 133 15.06 -10.51 -5.09
CA GLU A 133 15.66 -9.20 -4.86
C GLU A 133 15.09 -8.10 -5.80
N TRP A 134 15.93 -7.31 -6.44
CA TRP A 134 15.47 -6.24 -7.33
C TRP A 134 14.78 -6.77 -8.59
N LEU A 135 13.47 -6.55 -8.70
CA LEU A 135 12.71 -6.87 -9.89
C LEU A 135 12.82 -5.75 -10.94
N ILE A 136 12.77 -4.50 -10.50
CA ILE A 136 12.94 -3.33 -11.36
C ILE A 136 13.46 -2.15 -10.56
N LYS A 137 14.45 -1.48 -11.12
CA LYS A 137 14.99 -0.23 -10.60
C LYS A 137 14.53 0.91 -11.51
N PRO A 138 14.01 2.03 -10.97
CA PRO A 138 13.74 3.18 -11.79
C PRO A 138 15.04 3.65 -12.43
N ASN A 139 14.96 4.20 -13.62
CA ASN A 139 16.09 4.92 -14.17
C ASN A 139 16.40 6.07 -13.22
N PRO A 140 17.65 6.28 -12.77
CA PRO A 140 17.97 7.19 -11.68
C PRO A 140 17.37 8.57 -11.93
N LYS A 141 16.38 8.89 -11.15
CA LYS A 141 15.56 10.09 -11.24
C LYS A 141 15.34 10.66 -9.83
N ASP A 142 16.44 10.83 -9.09
CA ASP A 142 16.41 11.53 -7.79
C ASP A 142 15.92 12.97 -7.91
N GLU A 143 15.90 13.48 -9.11
CA GLU A 143 15.31 14.78 -9.45
C GLU A 143 13.83 14.90 -9.01
N ASN A 144 13.14 13.78 -8.84
CA ASN A 144 11.76 13.75 -8.40
C ASN A 144 11.60 13.62 -6.88
N LEU A 145 12.67 13.40 -6.12
CA LEU A 145 12.64 13.27 -4.66
C LEU A 145 12.91 14.62 -3.99
N ASN A 146 11.95 15.12 -3.20
CA ASN A 146 12.11 16.31 -2.38
C ASN A 146 12.80 15.93 -1.07
N ILE A 147 14.12 16.10 -0.99
CA ILE A 147 14.92 15.74 0.16
C ILE A 147 14.56 16.63 1.35
N GLY A 148 14.22 16.02 2.50
CA GLY A 148 13.86 16.74 3.72
C GLY A 148 12.48 17.40 3.69
N ASP A 149 11.68 17.16 2.65
CA ASP A 149 10.33 17.67 2.52
C ASP A 149 9.35 16.53 2.15
N TRP A 150 8.07 16.84 2.08
CA TRP A 150 7.02 15.91 1.75
C TRP A 150 7.08 15.45 0.29
N ASN A 151 6.96 14.14 0.11
CA ASN A 151 6.85 13.49 -1.18
C ASN A 151 5.53 12.72 -1.26
N SER A 152 4.84 12.80 -2.38
CA SER A 152 3.69 11.94 -2.65
C SER A 152 4.13 10.65 -3.34
N LEU A 153 3.71 9.51 -2.80
CA LEU A 153 3.89 8.20 -3.40
C LEU A 153 2.52 7.62 -3.75
N LYS A 154 2.38 7.14 -4.99
CA LYS A 154 1.23 6.37 -5.43
C LYS A 154 1.69 5.00 -5.90
N ILE A 155 1.01 3.96 -5.46
CA ILE A 155 1.25 2.57 -5.82
C ILE A 155 -0.07 2.00 -6.36
N MET A 156 -0.05 1.45 -7.56
CA MET A 156 -1.17 0.68 -8.11
C MET A 156 -0.76 -0.77 -8.24
N VAL A 157 -1.56 -1.66 -7.72
CA VAL A 157 -1.43 -3.11 -7.86
C VAL A 157 -2.76 -3.62 -8.41
N ASP A 158 -2.74 -4.21 -9.61
CA ASP A 158 -3.92 -4.71 -10.33
C ASP A 158 -3.54 -6.04 -11.00
N GLY A 159 -3.89 -7.15 -10.37
CA GLY A 159 -3.41 -8.48 -10.75
C GLY A 159 -1.89 -8.53 -10.82
N ASP A 160 -1.35 -8.85 -12.01
CA ASP A 160 0.09 -8.95 -12.28
C ASP A 160 0.77 -7.57 -12.46
N LEU A 161 -0.02 -6.50 -12.64
CA LEU A 161 0.49 -5.17 -12.97
C LEU A 161 0.76 -4.33 -11.74
N VAL A 162 1.99 -3.84 -11.61
CA VAL A 162 2.39 -2.84 -10.61
C VAL A 162 2.89 -1.58 -11.30
N LYS A 163 2.44 -0.43 -10.80
CA LYS A 163 2.96 0.89 -11.18
C LYS A 163 3.21 1.74 -9.95
N THR A 164 4.28 2.52 -9.98
CA THR A 164 4.58 3.49 -8.93
C THR A 164 4.77 4.88 -9.51
N TRP A 165 4.38 5.89 -8.72
CA TRP A 165 4.60 7.30 -9.05
C TRP A 165 5.17 8.02 -7.83
N LEU A 166 6.21 8.82 -8.05
CA LEU A 166 6.80 9.73 -7.06
C LEU A 166 6.54 11.16 -7.52
N ASN A 167 5.89 11.95 -6.67
CA ASN A 167 5.53 13.35 -6.96
C ASN A 167 4.82 13.54 -8.32
N GLY A 168 3.97 12.56 -8.69
CA GLY A 168 3.21 12.56 -9.93
C GLY A 168 3.95 12.01 -11.15
N VAL A 169 5.24 11.71 -11.04
CA VAL A 169 6.04 11.11 -12.13
C VAL A 169 6.03 9.60 -12.02
N GLU A 170 5.66 8.89 -13.10
CA GLU A 170 5.71 7.42 -13.15
C GLU A 170 7.17 6.96 -13.05
N MET A 171 7.47 6.16 -12.02
CA MET A 171 8.81 5.65 -11.74
C MET A 171 9.03 4.30 -12.39
N ILE A 172 8.07 3.38 -12.25
CA ILE A 172 8.13 2.05 -12.86
C ILE A 172 6.75 1.57 -13.33
N ARG A 173 6.81 0.63 -14.27
CA ARG A 173 5.72 -0.25 -14.67
C ARG A 173 6.27 -1.66 -14.80
N LEU A 174 5.71 -2.60 -14.04
CA LEU A 174 6.12 -4.00 -14.00
C LEU A 174 4.90 -4.91 -14.16
N GLU A 175 5.01 -5.94 -14.98
CA GLU A 175 4.07 -7.06 -15.02
C GLU A 175 4.78 -8.31 -14.51
N ASP A 176 4.26 -8.92 -13.43
CA ASP A 176 4.89 -10.06 -12.78
C ASP A 176 3.84 -11.01 -12.18
N LYS A 177 3.82 -12.24 -12.68
CA LYS A 177 2.83 -13.25 -12.28
C LYS A 177 2.89 -13.63 -10.81
N LEU A 178 4.09 -13.70 -10.21
CA LEU A 178 4.22 -14.04 -8.80
C LEU A 178 3.65 -12.93 -7.91
N ILE A 179 3.77 -11.66 -8.34
CA ILE A 179 3.08 -10.57 -7.69
C ILE A 179 1.57 -10.78 -7.78
N GLY A 180 1.05 -11.14 -8.96
CA GLY A 180 -0.39 -11.38 -9.18
C GLY A 180 -0.98 -12.49 -8.32
N GLU A 181 -0.20 -13.50 -7.99
CA GLU A 181 -0.60 -14.61 -7.13
C GLU A 181 -0.51 -14.28 -5.63
N GLY A 182 0.16 -13.20 -5.26
CA GLY A 182 0.43 -12.82 -3.88
C GLY A 182 -0.78 -12.23 -3.17
N LYS A 183 -0.84 -12.43 -1.85
CA LYS A 183 -1.83 -11.85 -0.94
C LYS A 183 -1.18 -11.46 0.37
N GLY A 184 -1.64 -10.38 0.97
CA GLY A 184 -1.11 -10.01 2.28
C GLY A 184 -1.39 -8.58 2.70
N ALA A 185 -0.69 -8.16 3.73
CA ALA A 185 -0.79 -6.84 4.31
C ALA A 185 -0.03 -5.80 3.48
N ILE A 186 -0.37 -4.54 3.72
CA ILE A 186 0.51 -3.41 3.44
C ILE A 186 1.35 -3.18 4.70
N ALA A 187 2.67 -2.99 4.54
CA ALA A 187 3.53 -2.68 5.67
C ALA A 187 4.48 -1.53 5.33
N LEU A 188 4.65 -0.62 6.29
CA LEU A 188 5.67 0.40 6.25
C LEU A 188 6.93 -0.15 6.92
N GLN A 189 8.09 0.12 6.36
CA GLN A 189 9.38 -0.34 6.88
C GLN A 189 10.12 0.80 7.58
N ILE A 190 10.89 0.45 8.60
CA ILE A 190 12.10 1.16 8.99
C ILE A 190 13.29 0.23 8.76
N HIS A 191 14.28 0.70 8.00
CA HIS A 191 15.46 -0.09 7.66
C HIS A 191 16.40 -0.19 8.87
N GLU A 192 17.20 -1.25 8.94
CA GLU A 192 18.27 -1.37 9.92
C GLU A 192 19.26 -0.20 9.79
N GLY A 193 19.95 0.12 10.87
CA GLY A 193 20.97 1.15 10.93
C GLY A 193 20.67 2.26 11.93
N ASP A 194 21.62 3.17 12.03
CA ASP A 194 21.53 4.32 12.94
C ASP A 194 20.87 5.50 12.25
N ASP A 195 20.17 6.31 13.03
CA ASP A 195 19.63 7.61 12.61
C ASP A 195 18.65 7.54 11.43
N VAL A 196 17.77 6.53 11.42
CA VAL A 196 16.68 6.44 10.46
C VAL A 196 15.44 7.09 11.05
N LYS A 197 14.86 8.06 10.34
CA LYS A 197 13.60 8.69 10.71
C LYS A 197 12.78 9.09 9.49
N VAL A 198 11.53 8.62 9.44
CA VAL A 198 10.58 8.93 8.38
C VAL A 198 9.23 9.28 8.97
N ARG A 199 8.57 10.28 8.38
CA ARG A 199 7.19 10.66 8.68
C ARG A 199 6.27 10.28 7.53
N TRP A 200 5.03 9.96 7.90
CA TRP A 200 3.99 9.52 6.98
C TRP A 200 2.68 10.23 7.29
N ARG A 201 1.89 10.51 6.24
CA ARG A 201 0.53 11.02 6.40
C ARG A 201 -0.31 10.72 5.16
N ASN A 202 -1.60 11.02 5.22
CA ASN A 202 -2.53 10.88 4.09
C ASN A 202 -2.53 9.48 3.47
N ILE A 203 -2.38 8.43 4.29
CA ILE A 203 -2.31 7.04 3.84
C ILE A 203 -3.73 6.57 3.49
N LYS A 204 -4.03 6.46 2.20
CA LYS A 204 -5.36 6.14 1.67
C LYS A 204 -5.28 5.03 0.64
N LEU A 205 -6.25 4.15 0.68
CA LEU A 205 -6.36 3.02 -0.23
C LEU A 205 -7.72 3.04 -0.92
N GLN A 206 -7.71 2.78 -2.23
CA GLN A 206 -8.88 2.49 -3.03
C GLN A 206 -8.78 1.05 -3.52
N LYS A 207 -9.78 0.22 -3.23
CA LYS A 207 -9.88 -1.14 -3.80
C LYS A 207 -10.23 -1.07 -5.29
N LEU A 208 -9.63 -1.93 -6.10
CA LEU A 208 -9.87 -2.07 -7.54
C LEU A 208 -10.81 -3.23 -7.88
#